data_831aa36ac82410ec1a002bb8811091a2
#
_entry.id   831aa36ac82410ec1a002bb8811091a2
#
_cell.length_a   1.000
_cell.length_b   1.000
_cell.length_c   1.000
_cell.angle_alpha   90.00
_cell.angle_beta   90.00
_cell.angle_gamma   90.00
#
_symmetry.space_group_name_H-M   'P 1'
#
loop_
_entity.id
_entity.type
_entity.pdbx_description
1 polymer ?
#
loop_
_entity_poly.entity_id
_entity_poly.type
_entity_poly.pdbx_seq_one_letter_code
_entity_poly.pdbx_strand_id
1 'polypeptide(L)'
;MDYDKIILDMLNRIVKLEEKVEWLSNNAQANDAALPTGSKKYRFLSDYLHQSNLPRIKLLFTEIEDILKFKLPESATTHRAFWANTTSHSIALSWLSVNYSVVEVNLEEKYIIFERKRDFEKMTIDEQMRMVVAEIVSEYGAHYKISLKELYELLSARFKTNSSSIIPSDYCYNRVNRGIAFEKKPHLFRFLGDGIYECLGENFPFTGDVENANDSVVVGSWENGVFRKNANWNLLGLK
;
A
#
# COMPACT_ATOMS: atom_id res chain seq x y z
N MET A 1 -17.20 -26.35 -24.71
CA MET A 1 -17.29 -24.89 -24.65
C MET A 1 -17.24 -24.53 -23.16
N ASP A 2 -16.25 -23.78 -22.74
CA ASP A 2 -16.00 -23.52 -21.31
C ASP A 2 -16.85 -22.30 -20.87
N TYR A 3 -18.06 -22.58 -20.40
CA TYR A 3 -19.01 -21.55 -19.98
C TYR A 3 -18.50 -20.73 -18.77
N ASP A 4 -17.73 -21.35 -17.87
CA ASP A 4 -17.20 -20.69 -16.70
C ASP A 4 -16.20 -19.57 -17.08
N LYS A 5 -15.40 -19.82 -18.11
CA LYS A 5 -14.46 -18.84 -18.65
C LYS A 5 -15.17 -17.67 -19.32
N ILE A 6 -16.28 -17.95 -20.02
CA ILE A 6 -17.10 -16.92 -20.66
C ILE A 6 -17.80 -16.07 -19.60
N ILE A 7 -18.36 -16.71 -18.56
CA ILE A 7 -19.00 -16.00 -17.45
C ILE A 7 -18.00 -15.12 -16.71
N LEU A 8 -16.79 -15.61 -16.43
CA LEU A 8 -15.75 -14.84 -15.76
C LEU A 8 -15.32 -13.63 -16.60
N ASP A 9 -15.17 -13.78 -17.91
CA ASP A 9 -14.86 -12.68 -18.83
C ASP A 9 -15.98 -11.63 -18.85
N MET A 10 -17.24 -12.08 -18.91
CA MET A 10 -18.40 -11.19 -18.87
C MET A 10 -18.49 -10.44 -17.53
N LEU A 11 -18.26 -11.10 -16.39
CA LEU A 11 -18.23 -10.45 -15.08
C LEU A 11 -17.13 -9.40 -14.98
N ASN A 12 -15.94 -9.71 -15.46
CA ASN A 12 -14.83 -8.75 -15.49
C ASN A 12 -15.14 -7.53 -16.38
N ARG A 13 -15.88 -7.72 -17.47
CA ARG A 13 -16.32 -6.62 -18.34
C ARG A 13 -17.42 -5.78 -17.67
N ILE A 14 -18.34 -6.41 -16.96
CA ILE A 14 -19.40 -5.70 -16.21
C ILE A 14 -18.77 -4.81 -15.13
N VAL A 15 -17.88 -5.36 -14.30
CA VAL A 15 -17.18 -4.58 -13.27
C VAL A 15 -16.46 -3.38 -13.88
N LYS A 16 -15.74 -3.57 -14.98
CA LYS A 16 -15.08 -2.46 -15.69
C LYS A 16 -16.04 -1.41 -16.24
N LEU A 17 -17.23 -1.81 -16.67
CA LEU A 17 -18.26 -0.90 -17.17
C LEU A 17 -18.92 -0.13 -16.02
N GLU A 18 -19.18 -0.77 -14.90
CA GLU A 18 -19.71 -0.13 -13.68
C GLU A 18 -18.73 0.91 -13.13
N GLU A 19 -17.43 0.57 -13.01
CA GLU A 19 -16.38 1.51 -12.64
C GLU A 19 -16.30 2.70 -13.61
N LYS A 20 -16.45 2.44 -14.91
CA LYS A 20 -16.43 3.51 -15.94
C LYS A 20 -17.66 4.42 -15.86
N VAL A 21 -18.83 3.87 -15.56
CA VAL A 21 -20.07 4.65 -15.36
C VAL A 21 -20.00 5.49 -14.12
N GLU A 22 -19.52 4.92 -13.01
CA GLU A 22 -19.31 5.63 -11.74
C GLU A 22 -18.30 6.77 -11.91
N TRP A 23 -17.19 6.51 -12.61
CA TRP A 23 -16.20 7.53 -12.94
C TRP A 23 -16.78 8.67 -13.76
N LEU A 24 -17.59 8.38 -14.80
CA LEU A 24 -18.24 9.39 -15.62
C LEU A 24 -19.28 10.19 -14.84
N SER A 25 -20.01 9.55 -13.94
CA SER A 25 -21.01 10.19 -13.07
C SER A 25 -20.36 11.16 -12.08
N ASN A 26 -19.22 10.74 -11.46
CA ASN A 26 -18.51 11.56 -10.50
C ASN A 26 -17.77 12.74 -11.14
N ASN A 27 -17.28 12.59 -12.39
CA ASN A 27 -16.63 13.68 -13.14
C ASN A 27 -17.59 14.73 -13.70
N ALA A 28 -18.87 14.44 -13.82
CA ALA A 28 -19.87 15.42 -14.23
C ALA A 28 -20.13 16.49 -13.15
N GLN A 29 -19.70 16.27 -11.90
CA GLN A 29 -19.94 17.17 -10.76
C GLN A 29 -18.69 17.80 -10.13
N ALA A 30 -17.47 17.40 -10.54
CA ALA A 30 -16.21 17.89 -9.94
C ALA A 30 -15.55 18.98 -10.81
N ASN A 31 -16.11 20.17 -10.83
CA ASN A 31 -15.36 21.39 -11.11
C ASN A 31 -14.91 22.00 -9.77
N ASP A 32 -13.59 22.30 -9.67
CA ASP A 32 -12.91 23.04 -8.62
C ASP A 32 -12.24 22.27 -7.47
N ALA A 33 -11.20 21.50 -7.80
CA ALA A 33 -10.03 21.35 -6.93
C ALA A 33 -8.79 21.24 -7.82
N ALA A 34 -7.91 22.23 -7.75
CA ALA A 34 -6.71 22.32 -8.57
C ALA A 34 -5.69 21.21 -8.19
N LEU A 35 -5.61 20.17 -9.03
CA LEU A 35 -4.53 19.18 -9.01
C LEU A 35 -3.26 19.76 -9.67
N PRO A 36 -2.05 19.33 -9.26
CA PRO A 36 -0.81 19.84 -9.83
C PRO A 36 -0.75 19.62 -11.34
N THR A 37 -0.42 20.67 -12.04
CA THR A 37 -0.48 20.85 -13.49
C THR A 37 0.44 19.90 -14.26
N GLY A 38 -0.06 18.73 -14.61
CA GLY A 38 0.37 18.04 -15.83
C GLY A 38 -0.10 18.81 -17.07
N SER A 39 0.51 18.56 -18.23
CA SER A 39 0.11 19.22 -19.48
C SER A 39 -1.41 19.18 -19.64
N LYS A 40 -2.07 20.34 -19.86
CA LYS A 40 -3.53 20.44 -20.05
C LYS A 40 -4.09 19.41 -21.03
N LYS A 41 -3.29 19.03 -22.04
CA LYS A 41 -3.63 18.05 -23.08
C LYS A 41 -3.88 16.63 -22.54
N TYR A 42 -3.13 16.19 -21.52
CA TYR A 42 -3.18 14.84 -20.99
C TYR A 42 -3.81 14.75 -19.58
N ARG A 43 -4.51 15.82 -19.18
CA ARG A 43 -5.14 15.94 -17.85
C ARG A 43 -6.08 14.77 -17.54
N PHE A 44 -6.90 14.35 -18.49
CA PHE A 44 -7.85 13.25 -18.26
C PHE A 44 -7.19 11.92 -17.89
N LEU A 45 -6.00 11.64 -18.40
CA LEU A 45 -5.25 10.45 -17.99
C LEU A 45 -4.71 10.59 -16.55
N SER A 46 -4.26 11.80 -16.19
CA SER A 46 -3.85 12.11 -14.81
C SER A 46 -5.01 11.94 -13.83
N ASP A 47 -6.17 12.50 -14.16
CA ASP A 47 -7.38 12.43 -13.34
C ASP A 47 -7.84 10.97 -13.17
N TYR A 48 -7.85 10.19 -14.24
CA TYR A 48 -8.19 8.78 -14.23
C TYR A 48 -7.27 7.96 -13.31
N LEU A 49 -5.95 8.10 -13.47
CA LEU A 49 -4.97 7.39 -12.65
C LEU A 49 -5.05 7.79 -11.18
N HIS A 50 -5.29 9.08 -10.90
CA HIS A 50 -5.44 9.58 -9.54
C HIS A 50 -6.68 9.00 -8.84
N GLN A 51 -7.82 8.96 -9.54
CA GLN A 51 -9.09 8.48 -9.00
C GLN A 51 -9.12 6.96 -8.82
N SER A 52 -8.52 6.20 -9.75
CA SER A 52 -8.50 4.74 -9.68
C SER A 52 -7.74 4.23 -8.45
N ASN A 53 -6.76 4.98 -7.94
CA ASN A 53 -5.99 4.69 -6.72
C ASN A 53 -5.45 3.25 -6.60
N LEU A 54 -5.46 2.49 -7.69
CA LEU A 54 -5.01 1.10 -7.73
C LEU A 54 -3.47 1.02 -7.75
N PRO A 55 -2.86 0.01 -7.12
CA PRO A 55 -1.40 -0.13 -7.11
C PRO A 55 -0.83 -0.42 -8.50
N ARG A 56 -1.59 -1.08 -9.36
CA ARG A 56 -1.20 -1.45 -10.73
C ARG A 56 -2.40 -1.40 -11.66
N ILE A 57 -2.23 -0.76 -12.83
CA ILE A 57 -3.29 -0.54 -13.81
C ILE A 57 -2.78 -0.93 -15.18
N LYS A 58 -3.45 -1.84 -15.86
CA LYS A 58 -3.23 -2.16 -17.26
C LYS A 58 -4.26 -1.40 -18.10
N LEU A 59 -3.80 -0.60 -19.07
CA LEU A 59 -4.65 0.10 -20.04
C LEU A 59 -4.25 -0.26 -21.46
N LEU A 60 -5.24 -0.57 -22.28
CA LEU A 60 -5.08 -0.68 -23.73
C LEU A 60 -4.89 0.70 -24.34
N PHE A 61 -4.24 0.82 -25.49
CA PHE A 61 -4.09 2.09 -26.18
C PHE A 61 -5.45 2.70 -26.52
N THR A 62 -6.44 1.89 -26.89
CA THR A 62 -7.82 2.33 -27.14
C THR A 62 -8.48 2.88 -25.88
N GLU A 63 -8.26 2.29 -24.72
CA GLU A 63 -8.77 2.80 -23.44
C GLU A 63 -8.11 4.16 -23.09
N ILE A 64 -6.81 4.30 -23.35
CA ILE A 64 -6.11 5.56 -23.16
C ILE A 64 -6.66 6.63 -24.11
N GLU A 65 -6.93 6.32 -25.37
CA GLU A 65 -7.57 7.22 -26.33
C GLU A 65 -8.97 7.63 -25.87
N ASP A 66 -9.73 6.71 -25.34
CA ASP A 66 -11.07 6.95 -24.79
C ASP A 66 -11.02 7.88 -23.57
N ILE A 67 -10.04 7.70 -22.69
CA ILE A 67 -9.79 8.57 -21.53
C ILE A 67 -9.39 9.97 -22.01
N LEU A 68 -8.43 10.04 -22.93
CA LEU A 68 -7.89 11.31 -23.45
C LEU A 68 -8.86 12.07 -24.34
N LYS A 69 -9.88 11.40 -24.90
CA LYS A 69 -10.84 11.92 -25.91
C LYS A 69 -10.20 12.32 -27.24
N PHE A 70 -9.01 11.79 -27.54
CA PHE A 70 -8.33 11.95 -28.83
C PHE A 70 -7.42 10.76 -29.14
N LYS A 71 -7.06 10.61 -30.44
CA LYS A 71 -6.20 9.53 -30.89
C LYS A 71 -4.74 9.74 -30.47
N LEU A 72 -4.10 8.65 -30.04
CA LEU A 72 -2.67 8.66 -29.78
C LEU A 72 -1.89 8.93 -31.07
N PRO A 73 -0.77 9.67 -31.01
CA PRO A 73 0.09 9.86 -32.16
C PRO A 73 0.75 8.53 -32.58
N GLU A 74 1.15 8.42 -33.84
CA GLU A 74 1.79 7.23 -34.39
C GLU A 74 3.03 6.80 -33.55
N SER A 75 3.79 7.77 -33.03
CA SER A 75 4.94 7.51 -32.15
C SER A 75 4.59 6.78 -30.86
N ALA A 76 3.36 6.88 -30.37
CA ALA A 76 2.89 6.14 -29.20
C ALA A 76 2.71 4.64 -29.51
N THR A 77 2.37 4.29 -30.75
CA THR A 77 2.11 2.93 -31.18
C THR A 77 3.34 2.23 -31.77
N THR A 78 4.37 3.00 -32.15
CA THR A 78 5.58 2.49 -32.83
C THR A 78 6.84 2.59 -31.98
N HIS A 79 6.91 3.52 -31.05
CA HIS A 79 8.14 3.78 -30.27
C HIS A 79 7.91 3.65 -28.76
N ARG A 80 8.55 2.64 -28.15
CA ARG A 80 8.53 2.46 -26.69
C ARG A 80 9.00 3.73 -25.92
N ALA A 81 9.93 4.50 -26.52
CA ALA A 81 10.46 5.72 -25.93
C ALA A 81 9.39 6.79 -25.66
N PHE A 82 8.25 6.79 -26.39
CA PHE A 82 7.13 7.67 -26.15
C PHE A 82 6.58 7.55 -24.72
N TRP A 83 6.63 6.34 -24.17
CA TRP A 83 6.13 5.97 -22.84
C TRP A 83 7.20 6.03 -21.74
N ALA A 84 8.33 6.66 -22.01
CA ALA A 84 9.41 6.78 -21.02
C ALA A 84 9.00 7.63 -19.82
N ASN A 85 9.45 7.24 -18.64
CA ASN A 85 9.21 7.96 -17.38
C ASN A 85 10.14 9.18 -17.26
N THR A 86 10.00 10.15 -18.16
CA THR A 86 10.82 11.37 -18.18
C THR A 86 9.94 12.63 -18.12
N THR A 87 10.33 13.59 -17.32
CA THR A 87 9.63 14.87 -17.18
C THR A 87 9.70 15.76 -18.43
N SER A 88 10.60 15.44 -19.39
CA SER A 88 10.68 16.13 -20.69
C SER A 88 9.51 15.80 -21.63
N HIS A 89 8.82 14.68 -21.42
CA HIS A 89 7.67 14.29 -22.22
C HIS A 89 6.38 14.76 -21.56
N SER A 90 5.61 15.57 -22.27
CA SER A 90 4.37 16.16 -21.76
C SER A 90 3.32 15.10 -21.36
N ILE A 91 3.27 13.96 -22.06
CA ILE A 91 2.38 12.86 -21.70
C ILE A 91 2.86 12.17 -20.40
N ALA A 92 4.18 12.06 -20.19
CA ALA A 92 4.71 11.43 -18.99
C ALA A 92 4.34 12.18 -17.70
N LEU A 93 4.15 13.48 -17.80
CA LEU A 93 3.67 14.28 -16.66
C LEU A 93 2.27 13.84 -16.18
N SER A 94 1.45 13.23 -17.05
CA SER A 94 0.12 12.78 -16.65
C SER A 94 0.12 11.63 -15.66
N TRP A 95 1.13 10.77 -15.68
CA TRP A 95 1.27 9.70 -14.68
C TRP A 95 2.30 10.03 -13.59
N LEU A 96 3.38 10.75 -13.93
CA LEU A 96 4.40 11.11 -12.94
C LEU A 96 3.87 12.08 -11.88
N SER A 97 2.99 13.01 -12.25
CA SER A 97 2.40 13.99 -11.30
C SER A 97 1.45 13.38 -10.29
N VAL A 98 0.93 12.18 -10.57
CA VAL A 98 0.01 11.44 -9.69
C VAL A 98 0.65 10.16 -9.11
N ASN A 99 1.98 10.15 -9.05
CA ASN A 99 2.79 9.08 -8.46
C ASN A 99 2.70 7.71 -9.16
N TYR A 100 2.42 7.69 -10.47
CA TYR A 100 2.54 6.48 -11.27
C TYR A 100 3.81 6.50 -12.12
N SER A 101 4.25 5.31 -12.51
CA SER A 101 5.29 5.11 -13.53
C SER A 101 4.84 4.02 -14.48
N VAL A 102 5.24 4.13 -15.73
CA VAL A 102 5.11 3.05 -16.70
C VAL A 102 6.17 1.98 -16.39
N VAL A 103 5.73 0.75 -16.12
CA VAL A 103 6.63 -0.39 -15.84
C VAL A 103 6.69 -1.37 -17.00
N GLU A 104 5.66 -1.38 -17.84
CA GLU A 104 5.59 -2.26 -19.01
C GLU A 104 4.92 -1.56 -20.19
N VAL A 105 5.48 -1.75 -21.38
CA VAL A 105 4.96 -1.26 -22.66
C VAL A 105 4.95 -2.45 -23.62
N ASN A 106 3.79 -2.87 -24.04
CA ASN A 106 3.63 -3.88 -25.09
C ASN A 106 3.03 -3.22 -26.35
N LEU A 107 3.87 -3.02 -27.36
CA LEU A 107 3.46 -2.37 -28.61
C LEU A 107 2.69 -3.33 -29.53
N GLU A 108 2.90 -4.65 -29.43
CA GLU A 108 2.23 -5.65 -30.23
C GLU A 108 0.77 -5.83 -29.76
N GLU A 109 0.58 -6.03 -28.46
CA GLU A 109 -0.75 -6.17 -27.85
C GLU A 109 -1.37 -4.80 -27.50
N LYS A 110 -0.65 -3.71 -27.74
CA LYS A 110 -1.11 -2.31 -27.59
C LYS A 110 -1.63 -2.00 -26.19
N TYR A 111 -0.83 -2.30 -25.15
CA TYR A 111 -1.15 -1.93 -23.79
C TYR A 111 0.04 -1.33 -23.03
N ILE A 112 -0.28 -0.61 -21.96
CA ILE A 112 0.64 -0.07 -20.98
C ILE A 112 0.25 -0.57 -19.59
N ILE A 113 1.24 -0.87 -18.77
CA ILE A 113 1.03 -1.09 -17.34
C ILE A 113 1.64 0.08 -16.58
N PHE A 114 0.77 0.77 -15.85
CA PHE A 114 1.13 1.78 -14.87
C PHE A 114 1.22 1.13 -13.50
N GLU A 115 2.27 1.49 -12.75
CA GLU A 115 2.43 1.09 -11.35
C GLU A 115 2.58 2.35 -10.49
N ARG A 116 1.83 2.40 -9.39
CA ARG A 116 1.89 3.52 -8.48
C ARG A 116 3.20 3.48 -7.72
N LYS A 117 4.00 4.54 -7.84
CA LYS A 117 5.17 4.72 -6.98
C LYS A 117 4.67 4.87 -5.56
N ARG A 118 5.12 3.99 -4.69
CA ARG A 118 4.85 4.14 -3.26
C ARG A 118 5.59 5.39 -2.80
N ASP A 119 4.86 6.35 -2.29
CA ASP A 119 5.44 7.56 -1.70
C ASP A 119 5.98 7.20 -0.32
N PHE A 120 7.14 6.55 -0.31
CA PHE A 120 7.78 6.09 0.93
C PHE A 120 8.06 7.26 1.90
N GLU A 121 8.22 8.48 1.37
CA GLU A 121 8.49 9.67 2.20
C GLU A 121 7.26 10.14 2.99
N LYS A 122 6.04 9.77 2.55
CA LYS A 122 4.78 10.09 3.24
C LYS A 122 4.20 8.94 4.05
N MET A 123 4.82 7.75 3.99
CA MET A 123 4.34 6.62 4.78
C MET A 123 4.59 6.85 6.27
N THR A 124 3.55 6.66 7.06
CA THR A 124 3.68 6.60 8.51
C THR A 124 4.54 5.41 8.94
N ILE A 125 5.12 5.46 10.13
CA ILE A 125 5.93 4.35 10.67
C ILE A 125 5.06 3.08 10.78
N ASP A 126 3.79 3.21 11.14
CA ASP A 126 2.86 2.09 11.20
C ASP A 126 2.71 1.39 9.84
N GLU A 127 2.59 2.16 8.76
CA GLU A 127 2.50 1.63 7.38
C GLU A 127 3.82 0.99 6.92
N GLN A 128 4.96 1.60 7.26
CA GLN A 128 6.28 1.05 6.97
C GLN A 128 6.49 -0.30 7.66
N MET A 129 6.13 -0.40 8.95
CA MET A 129 6.22 -1.62 9.74
C MET A 129 5.32 -2.73 9.19
N ARG A 130 4.05 -2.41 8.88
CA ARG A 130 3.13 -3.37 8.23
C ARG A 130 3.72 -3.92 6.93
N MET A 131 4.27 -3.04 6.09
CA MET A 131 4.83 -3.44 4.80
C MET A 131 6.01 -4.38 4.97
N VAL A 132 7.01 -4.01 5.78
CA VAL A 132 8.21 -4.82 5.98
C VAL A 132 7.86 -6.17 6.58
N VAL A 133 7.00 -6.20 7.60
CA VAL A 133 6.61 -7.46 8.25
C VAL A 133 5.78 -8.33 7.31
N ALA A 134 4.86 -7.75 6.53
CA ALA A 134 4.09 -8.52 5.55
C ALA A 134 4.98 -9.17 4.49
N GLU A 135 6.02 -8.48 4.03
CA GLU A 135 6.99 -9.02 3.08
C GLU A 135 7.82 -10.15 3.72
N ILE A 136 8.33 -9.95 4.94
CA ILE A 136 9.07 -10.99 5.69
C ILE A 136 8.20 -12.24 5.85
N VAL A 137 6.95 -12.06 6.29
CA VAL A 137 6.02 -13.19 6.47
C VAL A 137 5.67 -13.86 5.14
N SER A 138 5.56 -13.11 4.05
CA SER A 138 5.30 -13.66 2.72
C SER A 138 6.49 -14.46 2.18
N GLU A 139 7.72 -14.05 2.48
CA GLU A 139 8.95 -14.67 1.95
C GLU A 139 9.42 -15.85 2.82
N TYR A 140 9.41 -15.68 4.14
CA TYR A 140 9.99 -16.65 5.08
C TYR A 140 8.94 -17.38 5.93
N GLY A 141 7.67 -16.99 5.84
CA GLY A 141 6.60 -17.49 6.69
C GLY A 141 6.46 -16.74 8.02
N ALA A 142 5.32 -16.96 8.70
CA ALA A 142 5.16 -16.52 10.07
C ALA A 142 6.19 -17.22 10.98
N HIS A 143 6.50 -16.59 12.13
CA HIS A 143 7.52 -17.04 13.10
C HIS A 143 8.98 -16.78 12.68
N TYR A 144 9.23 -16.07 11.58
CA TYR A 144 10.59 -15.62 11.27
C TYR A 144 11.10 -14.69 12.35
N LYS A 145 12.34 -14.91 12.81
CA LYS A 145 12.97 -14.12 13.87
C LYS A 145 13.86 -13.04 13.26
N ILE A 146 13.68 -11.82 13.71
CA ILE A 146 14.46 -10.66 13.29
C ILE A 146 15.01 -9.92 14.51
N SER A 147 16.24 -9.48 14.46
CA SER A 147 16.81 -8.62 15.49
C SER A 147 16.38 -7.16 15.30
N LEU A 148 16.39 -6.39 16.38
CA LEU A 148 16.16 -4.95 16.35
C LEU A 148 17.09 -4.24 15.35
N LYS A 149 18.35 -4.67 15.28
CA LYS A 149 19.34 -4.11 14.37
C LYS A 149 18.98 -4.34 12.90
N GLU A 150 18.65 -5.57 12.54
CA GLU A 150 18.23 -5.92 11.16
C GLU A 150 16.97 -5.16 10.76
N LEU A 151 16.01 -5.04 11.66
CA LEU A 151 14.78 -4.28 11.40
C LEU A 151 15.07 -2.79 11.16
N TYR A 152 16.00 -2.21 11.93
CA TYR A 152 16.46 -0.83 11.71
C TYR A 152 17.15 -0.65 10.37
N GLU A 153 18.02 -1.58 10.00
CA GLU A 153 18.73 -1.54 8.73
C GLU A 153 17.75 -1.62 7.55
N LEU A 154 16.76 -2.51 7.61
CA LEU A 154 15.73 -2.65 6.57
C LEU A 154 14.88 -1.38 6.43
N LEU A 155 14.38 -0.82 7.55
CA LEU A 155 13.53 0.37 7.53
C LEU A 155 14.32 1.61 7.11
N SER A 156 15.54 1.78 7.60
CA SER A 156 16.38 2.94 7.27
C SER A 156 16.83 2.93 5.81
N ALA A 157 17.23 1.77 5.30
CA ALA A 157 17.65 1.63 3.90
C ALA A 157 16.50 1.93 2.92
N ARG A 158 15.28 1.52 3.27
CA ARG A 158 14.14 1.61 2.38
C ARG A 158 13.37 2.92 2.48
N PHE A 159 13.15 3.41 3.70
CA PHE A 159 12.30 4.57 3.97
C PHE A 159 13.07 5.79 4.49
N LYS A 160 14.36 5.68 4.68
CA LYS A 160 15.21 6.71 5.31
C LYS A 160 14.73 7.09 6.73
N THR A 161 14.02 6.17 7.39
CA THR A 161 13.45 6.39 8.71
C THR A 161 14.56 6.47 9.76
N ASN A 162 14.44 7.43 10.65
CA ASN A 162 15.38 7.54 11.77
C ASN A 162 15.16 6.38 12.76
N SER A 163 16.25 5.72 13.15
CA SER A 163 16.21 4.60 14.09
C SER A 163 15.54 4.94 15.44
N SER A 164 15.68 6.19 15.91
CA SER A 164 15.03 6.65 17.14
C SER A 164 13.49 6.68 17.08
N SER A 165 12.93 6.68 15.88
CA SER A 165 11.48 6.67 15.67
C SER A 165 10.90 5.27 15.57
N ILE A 166 11.76 4.24 15.54
CA ILE A 166 11.36 2.84 15.36
C ILE A 166 11.35 2.17 16.73
N ILE A 167 10.18 1.89 17.26
CA ILE A 167 9.98 1.20 18.55
C ILE A 167 9.19 -0.07 18.31
N PRO A 168 9.83 -1.20 17.92
CA PRO A 168 9.12 -2.42 17.54
C PRO A 168 8.28 -3.02 18.68
N SER A 169 8.62 -2.74 19.93
CA SER A 169 7.82 -3.17 21.09
C SER A 169 6.41 -2.57 21.13
N ASP A 170 6.17 -1.43 20.44
CA ASP A 170 4.83 -0.85 20.30
C ASP A 170 3.91 -1.66 19.36
N TYR A 171 4.50 -2.57 18.60
CA TYR A 171 3.83 -3.41 17.60
C TYR A 171 3.78 -4.89 18.01
N CYS A 172 4.01 -5.18 19.30
CA CYS A 172 4.00 -6.56 19.79
C CYS A 172 2.63 -6.99 20.27
N TYR A 173 2.29 -8.27 20.04
CA TYR A 173 1.13 -8.93 20.64
C TYR A 173 1.29 -9.12 22.14
N ASN A 174 2.50 -9.46 22.60
CA ASN A 174 2.76 -9.86 23.98
C ASN A 174 3.38 -8.79 24.87
N ARG A 175 3.49 -7.54 24.38
CA ARG A 175 4.16 -6.46 25.12
C ARG A 175 3.48 -5.11 24.86
N VAL A 176 3.36 -4.30 25.89
CA VAL A 176 2.83 -2.94 25.79
C VAL A 176 3.74 -1.95 26.51
N ASN A 177 4.06 -0.85 25.83
CA ASN A 177 4.76 0.27 26.43
C ASN A 177 3.76 1.24 27.07
N ARG A 178 4.18 1.88 28.18
CA ARG A 178 3.36 2.87 28.88
C ARG A 178 3.06 4.07 27.97
N GLY A 179 1.83 4.52 27.92
CA GLY A 179 1.39 5.69 27.15
C GLY A 179 1.05 5.39 25.69
N ILE A 180 1.20 4.16 25.23
CA ILE A 180 0.86 3.75 23.85
C ILE A 180 -0.62 3.35 23.76
N ALA A 181 -1.30 3.82 22.73
CA ALA A 181 -2.66 3.41 22.40
C ALA A 181 -2.64 1.99 21.77
N PHE A 182 -2.38 0.98 22.61
CA PHE A 182 -2.13 -0.42 22.21
C PHE A 182 -3.16 -0.95 21.21
N GLU A 183 -4.45 -0.77 21.48
CA GLU A 183 -5.54 -1.28 20.61
C GLU A 183 -5.61 -0.61 19.23
N LYS A 184 -4.95 0.55 19.07
CA LYS A 184 -4.91 1.29 17.80
C LYS A 184 -3.66 1.00 16.97
N LYS A 185 -2.68 0.33 17.57
CA LYS A 185 -1.45 -0.04 16.88
C LYS A 185 -1.63 -1.35 16.12
N PRO A 186 -0.99 -1.51 14.96
CA PRO A 186 -0.93 -2.82 14.31
C PRO A 186 -0.07 -3.76 15.17
N HIS A 187 -0.58 -4.94 15.46
CA HIS A 187 0.20 -5.97 16.13
C HIS A 187 0.85 -6.87 15.08
N LEU A 188 2.17 -6.95 15.09
CA LEU A 188 2.97 -7.53 14.02
C LEU A 188 3.98 -8.55 14.55
N PHE A 189 4.39 -8.41 15.82
CA PHE A 189 5.48 -9.16 16.42
C PHE A 189 5.09 -9.85 17.71
N ARG A 190 5.87 -10.87 18.05
CA ARG A 190 6.03 -11.35 19.42
C ARG A 190 7.45 -11.01 19.89
N PHE A 191 7.60 -10.32 20.98
CA PHE A 191 8.90 -10.06 21.59
C PHE A 191 9.42 -11.31 22.30
N LEU A 192 10.68 -11.69 22.01
CA LEU A 192 11.31 -12.90 22.55
C LEU A 192 12.40 -12.63 23.60
N GLY A 193 12.71 -11.36 23.87
CA GLY A 193 13.85 -10.95 24.71
C GLY A 193 15.05 -10.50 23.89
N ASP A 194 15.99 -9.83 24.53
CA ASP A 194 17.30 -9.44 23.98
C ASP A 194 17.26 -8.72 22.62
N GLY A 195 16.19 -7.96 22.36
CA GLY A 195 16.02 -7.25 21.10
C GLY A 195 15.67 -8.15 19.90
N ILE A 196 15.21 -9.37 20.16
CA ILE A 196 14.75 -10.32 19.14
C ILE A 196 13.22 -10.30 19.07
N TYR A 197 12.70 -10.23 17.86
CA TYR A 197 11.29 -10.20 17.54
C TYR A 197 10.93 -11.34 16.59
N GLU A 198 9.79 -11.96 16.82
CA GLU A 198 9.21 -12.97 15.94
C GLU A 198 8.13 -12.30 15.08
N CYS A 199 8.27 -12.35 13.77
CA CYS A 199 7.32 -11.77 12.81
C CYS A 199 6.09 -12.68 12.71
N LEU A 200 4.93 -12.16 13.12
CA LEU A 200 3.66 -12.88 13.06
C LEU A 200 2.74 -12.31 11.98
N GLY A 201 2.88 -11.01 11.70
CA GLY A 201 1.98 -10.30 10.81
C GLY A 201 0.72 -9.78 11.51
N GLU A 202 -0.02 -8.92 10.81
CA GLU A 202 -1.27 -8.35 11.30
C GLU A 202 -2.39 -9.41 11.28
N ASN A 203 -3.30 -9.34 12.25
CA ASN A 203 -4.43 -10.28 12.41
C ASN A 203 -4.01 -11.75 12.63
N PHE A 204 -2.80 -11.99 13.14
CA PHE A 204 -2.37 -13.32 13.54
C PHE A 204 -3.24 -13.81 14.72
N PRO A 205 -3.69 -15.09 14.74
CA PRO A 205 -4.52 -15.65 15.81
C PRO A 205 -3.71 -15.92 17.08
N PHE A 206 -3.08 -14.85 17.60
CA PHE A 206 -2.21 -14.94 18.77
C PHE A 206 -2.99 -15.35 20.02
N THR A 207 -2.40 -16.20 20.83
CA THR A 207 -2.88 -16.57 22.17
C THR A 207 -1.72 -16.45 23.15
N GLY A 208 -1.92 -15.67 24.22
CA GLY A 208 -0.89 -15.46 25.24
C GLY A 208 -1.08 -14.16 26.00
N ASP A 209 -0.28 -13.97 27.02
CA ASP A 209 -0.32 -12.81 27.90
C ASP A 209 0.28 -11.56 27.25
N VAL A 210 -0.18 -10.40 27.70
CA VAL A 210 0.38 -9.09 27.37
C VAL A 210 1.00 -8.50 28.62
N GLU A 211 2.30 -8.25 28.57
CA GLU A 211 3.08 -7.72 29.68
C GLU A 211 3.38 -6.23 29.47
N ASN A 212 3.37 -5.47 30.56
CA ASN A 212 3.93 -4.14 30.59
C ASN A 212 5.46 -4.21 30.41
N ALA A 213 5.98 -3.43 29.48
CA ALA A 213 7.40 -3.44 29.13
C ALA A 213 8.36 -3.05 30.27
N ASN A 214 7.87 -2.31 31.29
CA ASN A 214 8.71 -1.76 32.34
C ASN A 214 8.87 -2.69 33.55
N ASP A 215 7.81 -3.42 33.91
CA ASP A 215 7.75 -4.21 35.14
C ASP A 215 7.29 -5.67 34.93
N SER A 216 7.08 -6.04 33.68
CA SER A 216 6.59 -7.37 33.27
C SER A 216 5.28 -7.81 33.94
N VAL A 217 4.51 -6.86 34.46
CA VAL A 217 3.18 -7.16 35.00
C VAL A 217 2.24 -7.50 33.85
N VAL A 218 1.51 -8.62 33.94
CA VAL A 218 0.50 -9.00 32.97
C VAL A 218 -0.71 -8.04 33.09
N VAL A 219 -1.04 -7.39 31.97
CA VAL A 219 -2.07 -6.35 31.89
C VAL A 219 -3.26 -6.75 31.00
N GLY A 220 -3.15 -7.84 30.29
CA GLY A 220 -4.17 -8.38 29.41
C GLY A 220 -3.74 -9.71 28.81
N SER A 221 -4.58 -10.26 27.97
CA SER A 221 -4.27 -11.49 27.22
C SER A 221 -5.00 -11.51 25.88
N TRP A 222 -4.43 -12.26 24.96
CA TRP A 222 -5.06 -12.61 23.68
C TRP A 222 -5.56 -14.05 23.76
N GLU A 223 -6.72 -14.28 23.18
CA GLU A 223 -7.27 -15.61 22.94
C GLU A 223 -7.71 -15.70 21.47
N ASN A 224 -6.97 -16.45 20.68
CA ASN A 224 -7.20 -16.62 19.24
C ASN A 224 -7.41 -15.28 18.50
N GLY A 225 -6.51 -14.32 18.72
CA GLY A 225 -6.55 -13.01 18.09
C GLY A 225 -7.56 -12.01 18.71
N VAL A 226 -8.24 -12.38 19.79
CA VAL A 226 -9.16 -11.49 20.53
C VAL A 226 -8.47 -11.01 21.79
N PHE A 227 -8.28 -9.70 21.91
CA PHE A 227 -7.62 -9.08 23.07
C PHE A 227 -8.60 -8.81 24.20
N ARG A 228 -8.18 -9.09 25.44
CA ARG A 228 -8.91 -8.80 26.67
C ARG A 228 -8.00 -8.16 27.71
N LYS A 229 -8.42 -7.00 28.23
CA LYS A 229 -7.76 -6.32 29.35
C LYS A 229 -8.07 -7.02 30.66
N ASN A 230 -7.09 -7.01 31.58
CA ASN A 230 -7.32 -7.41 32.97
C ASN A 230 -7.37 -6.19 33.89
N ALA A 231 -7.49 -6.41 35.20
CA ALA A 231 -7.58 -5.34 36.21
C ALA A 231 -6.33 -4.43 36.23
N ASN A 232 -5.17 -4.99 35.88
CA ASN A 232 -3.89 -4.25 35.89
C ASN A 232 -3.75 -3.28 34.70
N TRP A 233 -4.63 -3.38 33.70
CA TRP A 233 -4.59 -2.47 32.54
C TRP A 233 -4.63 -0.99 32.94
N ASN A 234 -5.41 -0.66 33.98
CA ASN A 234 -5.54 0.71 34.48
C ASN A 234 -4.24 1.26 35.07
N LEU A 235 -3.29 0.39 35.46
CA LEU A 235 -1.99 0.81 35.98
C LEU A 235 -1.06 1.37 34.91
N LEU A 236 -1.34 1.11 33.62
CA LEU A 236 -0.58 1.64 32.50
C LEU A 236 -0.76 3.15 32.27
N GLY A 237 -1.77 3.77 32.93
CA GLY A 237 -2.07 5.20 32.76
C GLY A 237 -2.53 5.55 31.32
N LEU A 238 -3.05 4.58 30.59
CA LEU A 238 -3.65 4.75 29.27
C LEU A 238 -5.07 5.31 29.48
N LYS A 239 -5.32 6.49 28.89
CA LYS A 239 -6.66 7.10 28.83
C LYS A 239 -7.41 6.61 27.60
#